data_ece386b64f053b8667e2f00f8bbdf98b
#
_entry.id   ece386b64f053b8667e2f00f8bbdf98b
#
_cell.length_a   1.000
_cell.length_b   1.000
_cell.length_c   1.000
_cell.angle_alpha   90.00
_cell.angle_beta   90.00
_cell.angle_gamma   90.00
#
_symmetry.space_group_name_H-M   'P 1'
#
loop_
_entity.id
_entity.type
_entity.pdbx_description
1 polymer ?
#
loop_
_entity_poly.entity_id
_entity_poly.type
_entity_poly.pdbx_seq_one_letter_code
_entity_poly.pdbx_strand_id
1 'polypeptide(L)'
;MRAWYVGRVRPPSTYALARWWFFRLLGLVYLVAFWSLATQILGLVGHNGILPAGVGDTWLRGLCFGGFAVALLLIAGVAPAALLPLLWAAYLALSIWCGPFLSFQWDALLLETGLLAVFIAPAVLRDRLRTAADPPRLAVWLMWWLLFRLMVGSGVVKLASGDPTWHGLTALTFHYETQPIPTPVAWYAHHFPAWFNKGSTVVVLAIELFAPFSIIGPRRLRAIAFGLLVCLQSLIVITSRR
;
A
#
# COMPACT_ATOMS: atom_id res chain seq x y z
N MET A 1 21.23 9.67 -51.61
CA MET A 1 21.47 9.74 -50.15
C MET A 1 20.43 8.89 -49.44
N ARG A 2 20.74 7.67 -49.03
CA ARG A 2 19.86 6.78 -48.25
C ARG A 2 20.20 6.98 -46.77
N ALA A 3 19.32 7.64 -46.05
CA ALA A 3 19.43 7.81 -44.60
C ALA A 3 19.23 6.42 -43.92
N TRP A 4 20.27 5.95 -43.25
CA TRP A 4 20.23 4.77 -42.42
C TRP A 4 19.38 5.01 -41.21
N TYR A 5 18.13 4.54 -41.22
CA TYR A 5 17.31 4.38 -40.01
C TYR A 5 17.91 3.19 -39.22
N VAL A 6 18.91 3.50 -38.40
CA VAL A 6 19.33 2.58 -37.34
C VAL A 6 18.20 2.58 -36.33
N GLY A 7 17.34 1.56 -36.42
CA GLY A 7 16.35 1.30 -35.38
C GLY A 7 17.07 1.14 -34.05
N ARG A 8 17.00 2.16 -33.20
CA ARG A 8 17.48 2.05 -31.82
C ARG A 8 16.67 0.93 -31.16
N VAL A 9 17.28 -0.25 -31.04
CA VAL A 9 16.76 -1.31 -30.18
C VAL A 9 16.72 -0.70 -28.78
N ARG A 10 15.52 -0.35 -28.31
CA ARG A 10 15.35 0.12 -26.93
C ARG A 10 15.85 -0.99 -26.02
N PRO A 11 16.75 -0.69 -25.06
CA PRO A 11 17.13 -1.69 -24.07
C PRO A 11 15.88 -2.26 -23.40
N PRO A 12 15.84 -3.56 -23.07
CA PRO A 12 14.67 -4.16 -22.45
C PRO A 12 14.32 -3.37 -21.20
N SER A 13 13.04 -2.96 -21.08
CA SER A 13 12.57 -2.18 -19.94
C SER A 13 12.69 -3.02 -18.67
N THR A 14 13.41 -2.49 -17.67
CA THR A 14 13.68 -3.19 -16.41
C THR A 14 12.49 -3.18 -15.45
N TYR A 15 11.58 -2.21 -15.60
CA TYR A 15 10.46 -1.99 -14.69
C TYR A 15 9.07 -2.26 -15.30
N ALA A 16 9.00 -2.71 -16.56
CA ALA A 16 7.72 -2.90 -17.24
C ALA A 16 6.77 -3.85 -16.51
N LEU A 17 7.28 -5.01 -16.12
CA LEU A 17 6.48 -6.02 -15.40
C LEU A 17 6.06 -5.52 -14.02
N ALA A 18 6.99 -4.93 -13.26
CA ALA A 18 6.71 -4.40 -11.93
C ALA A 18 5.66 -3.28 -11.98
N ARG A 19 5.79 -2.34 -12.95
CA ARG A 19 4.81 -1.27 -13.16
C ARG A 19 3.44 -1.84 -13.56
N TRP A 20 3.40 -2.82 -14.44
CA TRP A 20 2.17 -3.42 -14.91
C TRP A 20 1.40 -4.07 -13.75
N TRP A 21 2.06 -4.87 -12.91
CA TRP A 21 1.47 -5.45 -11.69
C TRP A 21 1.09 -4.39 -10.67
N PHE A 22 1.94 -3.38 -10.48
CA PHE A 22 1.71 -2.30 -9.53
C PHE A 22 0.35 -1.62 -9.73
N PHE A 23 0.00 -1.25 -10.98
CA PHE A 23 -1.29 -0.61 -11.25
C PHE A 23 -2.48 -1.54 -11.02
N ARG A 24 -2.37 -2.84 -11.29
CA ARG A 24 -3.44 -3.81 -11.02
C ARG A 24 -3.65 -4.00 -9.53
N LEU A 25 -2.57 -4.15 -8.78
CA LEU A 25 -2.64 -4.28 -7.33
C LEU A 25 -3.11 -2.98 -6.66
N LEU A 26 -2.64 -1.81 -7.11
CA LEU A 26 -3.13 -0.53 -6.62
C LEU A 26 -4.62 -0.34 -6.94
N GLY A 27 -5.05 -0.71 -8.15
CA GLY A 27 -6.46 -0.72 -8.52
C GLY A 27 -7.29 -1.65 -7.62
N LEU A 28 -6.76 -2.81 -7.26
CA LEU A 28 -7.41 -3.73 -6.32
C LEU A 28 -7.53 -3.12 -4.92
N VAL A 29 -6.50 -2.44 -4.44
CA VAL A 29 -6.54 -1.75 -3.14
C VAL A 29 -7.61 -0.65 -3.15
N TYR A 30 -7.66 0.19 -4.19
CA TYR A 30 -8.71 1.19 -4.35
C TYR A 30 -10.10 0.55 -4.42
N LEU A 31 -10.25 -0.55 -5.17
CA LEU A 31 -11.51 -1.28 -5.29
C LEU A 31 -12.04 -1.69 -3.92
N VAL A 32 -11.19 -2.34 -3.12
CA VAL A 32 -11.55 -2.79 -1.77
C VAL A 32 -11.86 -1.59 -0.86
N ALA A 33 -11.06 -0.53 -0.91
CA ALA A 33 -11.26 0.67 -0.12
C ALA A 33 -12.61 1.35 -0.43
N PHE A 34 -12.92 1.59 -1.71
CA PHE A 34 -14.20 2.18 -2.12
C PHE A 34 -15.40 1.27 -1.83
N TRP A 35 -15.26 -0.05 -2.03
CA TRP A 35 -16.32 -1.01 -1.71
C TRP A 35 -16.61 -1.06 -0.21
N SER A 36 -15.57 -1.19 0.60
CA SER A 36 -15.71 -1.18 2.07
C SER A 36 -16.39 0.09 2.55
N LEU A 37 -15.98 1.25 2.01
CA LEU A 37 -16.59 2.52 2.36
C LEU A 37 -18.02 2.65 1.85
N ALA A 38 -18.34 2.19 0.65
CA ALA A 38 -19.69 2.23 0.09
C ALA A 38 -20.73 1.53 0.97
N THR A 39 -20.33 0.46 1.65
CA THR A 39 -21.21 -0.29 2.54
C THR A 39 -21.47 0.40 3.89
N GLN A 40 -20.61 1.31 4.30
CA GLN A 40 -20.61 1.90 5.65
C GLN A 40 -20.86 3.42 5.66
N ILE A 41 -20.60 4.12 4.55
CA ILE A 41 -20.45 5.57 4.50
C ILE A 41 -21.64 6.33 5.07
N LEU A 42 -22.87 5.87 4.83
CA LEU A 42 -24.06 6.54 5.35
C LEU A 42 -24.22 6.36 6.86
N GLY A 43 -23.80 5.21 7.41
CA GLY A 43 -23.79 5.02 8.85
C GLY A 43 -22.70 5.85 9.55
N LEU A 44 -21.61 6.14 8.86
CA LEU A 44 -20.50 6.92 9.42
C LEU A 44 -20.75 8.43 9.30
N VAL A 45 -20.97 8.93 8.07
CA VAL A 45 -20.98 10.38 7.77
C VAL A 45 -22.19 10.84 6.97
N GLY A 46 -23.18 9.98 6.70
CA GLY A 46 -24.45 10.34 6.08
C GLY A 46 -25.29 11.27 6.95
N HIS A 47 -26.43 11.71 6.43
CA HIS A 47 -27.33 12.65 7.13
C HIS A 47 -27.71 12.18 8.53
N ASN A 48 -27.96 10.87 8.72
CA ASN A 48 -28.26 10.24 10.00
C ASN A 48 -27.08 9.41 10.53
N GLY A 49 -25.85 9.68 10.09
CA GLY A 49 -24.65 8.97 10.50
C GLY A 49 -24.11 9.41 11.86
N ILE A 50 -23.06 8.73 12.33
CA ILE A 50 -22.41 9.01 13.62
C ILE A 50 -21.84 10.43 13.65
N LEU A 51 -21.20 10.87 12.53
CA LEU A 51 -20.61 12.21 12.39
C LEU A 51 -21.00 12.80 11.02
N PRO A 52 -22.18 13.41 10.87
CA PRO A 52 -22.65 13.91 9.58
C PRO A 52 -21.68 14.88 8.91
N ALA A 53 -21.28 14.61 7.67
CA ALA A 53 -20.32 15.43 6.94
C ALA A 53 -20.94 16.71 6.30
N GLY A 54 -22.25 16.91 6.40
CA GLY A 54 -22.95 18.01 5.73
C GLY A 54 -23.04 17.86 4.19
N VAL A 55 -22.70 16.68 3.67
CA VAL A 55 -22.77 16.34 2.24
C VAL A 55 -23.93 15.39 2.00
N GLY A 56 -24.65 15.58 0.88
CA GLY A 56 -25.82 14.75 0.57
C GLY A 56 -25.47 13.28 0.38
N ASP A 57 -26.28 12.39 0.93
CA ASP A 57 -26.09 10.93 0.92
C ASP A 57 -25.90 10.35 -0.49
N THR A 58 -26.61 10.92 -1.49
CA THR A 58 -26.48 10.52 -2.89
C THR A 58 -25.08 10.80 -3.44
N TRP A 59 -24.47 11.93 -3.08
CA TRP A 59 -23.10 12.27 -3.48
C TRP A 59 -22.07 11.36 -2.83
N LEU A 60 -22.23 11.09 -1.53
CA LEU A 60 -21.34 10.18 -0.80
C LEU A 60 -21.34 8.78 -1.44
N ARG A 61 -22.54 8.22 -1.66
CA ARG A 61 -22.67 6.93 -2.36
C ARG A 61 -22.17 6.97 -3.79
N GLY A 62 -22.52 8.01 -4.53
CA GLY A 62 -22.11 8.19 -5.92
C GLY A 62 -20.59 8.22 -6.07
N LEU A 63 -19.87 8.89 -5.15
CA LEU A 63 -18.42 8.95 -5.19
C LEU A 63 -17.79 7.59 -4.84
N CYS A 64 -18.36 6.86 -3.88
CA CYS A 64 -17.87 5.51 -3.54
C CYS A 64 -18.08 4.52 -4.71
N PHE A 65 -19.28 4.45 -5.30
CA PHE A 65 -19.54 3.56 -6.43
C PHE A 65 -18.84 4.00 -7.70
N GLY A 66 -18.71 5.31 -7.94
CA GLY A 66 -17.89 5.87 -9.01
C GLY A 66 -16.42 5.48 -8.88
N GLY A 67 -15.84 5.64 -7.68
CA GLY A 67 -14.47 5.20 -7.39
C GLY A 67 -14.28 3.70 -7.57
N PHE A 68 -15.24 2.89 -7.14
CA PHE A 68 -15.24 1.44 -7.36
C PHE A 68 -15.22 1.09 -8.86
N ALA A 69 -16.08 1.72 -9.67
CA ALA A 69 -16.13 1.49 -11.12
C ALA A 69 -14.83 1.92 -11.82
N VAL A 70 -14.27 3.07 -11.43
CA VAL A 70 -12.99 3.57 -11.97
C VAL A 70 -11.83 2.64 -11.56
N ALA A 71 -11.84 2.08 -10.35
CA ALA A 71 -10.85 1.11 -9.91
C ALA A 71 -10.89 -0.19 -10.74
N LEU A 72 -12.07 -0.68 -11.10
CA LEU A 72 -12.23 -1.82 -12.05
C LEU A 72 -11.59 -1.52 -13.41
N LEU A 73 -11.79 -0.33 -13.94
CA LEU A 73 -11.18 0.08 -15.22
C LEU A 73 -9.65 0.16 -15.10
N LEU A 74 -9.11 0.62 -13.96
CA LEU A 74 -7.67 0.64 -13.71
C LEU A 74 -7.10 -0.79 -13.66
N ILE A 75 -7.78 -1.73 -12.99
CA ILE A 75 -7.40 -3.15 -12.96
C ILE A 75 -7.40 -3.73 -14.38
N ALA A 76 -8.39 -3.38 -15.21
CA ALA A 76 -8.45 -3.78 -16.61
C ALA A 76 -7.34 -3.13 -17.48
N GLY A 77 -6.60 -2.17 -16.93
CA GLY A 77 -5.51 -1.47 -17.62
C GLY A 77 -5.97 -0.38 -18.56
N VAL A 78 -7.14 0.20 -18.33
CA VAL A 78 -7.67 1.32 -19.11
C VAL A 78 -7.09 2.63 -18.61
N ALA A 79 -6.56 3.45 -19.52
CA ALA A 79 -6.14 4.84 -19.34
C ALA A 79 -5.54 5.20 -17.95
N PRO A 80 -4.45 4.54 -17.45
CA PRO A 80 -3.97 4.72 -16.08
C PRO A 80 -3.70 6.18 -15.72
N ALA A 81 -3.13 6.96 -16.66
CA ALA A 81 -2.78 8.37 -16.42
C ALA A 81 -4.02 9.26 -16.18
N ALA A 82 -5.18 8.89 -16.69
CA ALA A 82 -6.43 9.63 -16.47
C ALA A 82 -7.19 9.12 -15.24
N LEU A 83 -7.20 7.79 -15.02
CA LEU A 83 -8.00 7.18 -13.96
C LEU A 83 -7.37 7.35 -12.56
N LEU A 84 -6.04 7.34 -12.46
CA LEU A 84 -5.37 7.50 -11.17
C LEU A 84 -5.62 8.86 -10.50
N PRO A 85 -5.53 10.02 -11.19
CA PRO A 85 -5.89 11.30 -10.59
C PRO A 85 -7.34 11.33 -10.11
N LEU A 86 -8.28 10.71 -10.86
CA LEU A 86 -9.68 10.61 -10.46
C LEU A 86 -9.87 9.78 -9.18
N LEU A 87 -9.23 8.60 -9.11
CA LEU A 87 -9.27 7.76 -7.91
C LEU A 87 -8.67 8.47 -6.71
N TRP A 88 -7.51 9.10 -6.90
CA TRP A 88 -6.84 9.85 -5.86
C TRP A 88 -7.70 11.01 -5.34
N ALA A 89 -8.25 11.84 -6.25
CA ALA A 89 -9.09 12.97 -5.88
C ALA A 89 -10.39 12.53 -5.19
N ALA A 90 -11.03 11.46 -5.69
CA ALA A 90 -12.21 10.89 -5.06
C ALA A 90 -11.92 10.38 -3.65
N TYR A 91 -10.80 9.66 -3.46
CA TYR A 91 -10.44 9.14 -2.15
C TYR A 91 -10.01 10.25 -1.18
N LEU A 92 -9.31 11.29 -1.68
CA LEU A 92 -8.98 12.47 -0.89
C LEU A 92 -10.24 13.20 -0.41
N ALA A 93 -11.22 13.41 -1.28
CA ALA A 93 -12.49 14.03 -0.89
C ALA A 93 -13.20 13.22 0.18
N LEU A 94 -13.27 11.89 0.04
CA LEU A 94 -13.85 11.01 1.05
C LEU A 94 -13.05 11.06 2.36
N SER A 95 -11.72 11.11 2.32
CA SER A 95 -10.88 11.22 3.51
C SER A 95 -11.13 12.52 4.29
N ILE A 96 -11.35 13.63 3.57
CA ILE A 96 -11.69 14.92 4.17
C ILE A 96 -13.08 14.85 4.83
N TRP A 97 -14.07 14.30 4.16
CA TRP A 97 -15.46 14.25 4.68
C TRP A 97 -15.64 13.20 5.78
N CYS A 98 -14.93 12.07 5.68
CA CYS A 98 -15.00 11.03 6.71
C CYS A 98 -14.12 11.33 7.94
N GLY A 99 -13.18 12.28 7.84
CA GLY A 99 -12.34 12.74 8.95
C GLY A 99 -11.73 11.60 9.77
N PRO A 100 -12.14 11.41 11.05
CA PRO A 100 -11.55 10.41 11.94
C PRO A 100 -11.66 8.97 11.41
N PHE A 101 -12.68 8.66 10.61
CA PHE A 101 -12.92 7.30 10.09
C PHE A 101 -11.93 6.90 9.00
N LEU A 102 -11.26 7.85 8.33
CA LEU A 102 -10.23 7.64 7.31
C LEU A 102 -8.91 8.33 7.66
N SER A 103 -8.59 8.45 8.94
CA SER A 103 -7.34 9.06 9.43
C SER A 103 -6.26 8.05 9.78
N PHE A 104 -6.40 6.80 9.37
CA PHE A 104 -5.42 5.75 9.65
C PHE A 104 -4.22 5.80 8.71
N GLN A 105 -3.13 5.19 9.15
CA GLN A 105 -1.88 5.15 8.39
C GLN A 105 -2.05 4.56 6.98
N TRP A 106 -2.91 3.56 6.81
CA TRP A 106 -3.16 2.94 5.50
C TRP A 106 -3.92 3.87 4.55
N ASP A 107 -4.80 4.76 5.05
CA ASP A 107 -5.50 5.75 4.23
C ASP A 107 -4.52 6.82 3.73
N ALA A 108 -3.67 7.33 4.61
CA ALA A 108 -2.59 8.24 4.23
C ALA A 108 -1.63 7.58 3.22
N LEU A 109 -1.26 6.30 3.44
CA LEU A 109 -0.40 5.55 2.53
C LEU A 109 -1.04 5.36 1.15
N LEU A 110 -2.36 5.10 1.09
CA LEU A 110 -3.08 4.97 -0.18
C LEU A 110 -3.10 6.30 -0.95
N LEU A 111 -3.30 7.42 -0.26
CA LEU A 111 -3.23 8.76 -0.86
C LEU A 111 -1.82 9.09 -1.37
N GLU A 112 -0.78 8.85 -0.58
CA GLU A 112 0.60 9.10 -1.01
C GLU A 112 1.00 8.20 -2.18
N THR A 113 0.69 6.90 -2.10
CA THR A 113 0.99 5.94 -3.16
C THR A 113 0.21 6.28 -4.44
N GLY A 114 -1.06 6.65 -4.31
CA GLY A 114 -1.91 7.05 -5.42
C GLY A 114 -1.39 8.30 -6.13
N LEU A 115 -0.97 9.31 -5.37
CA LEU A 115 -0.37 10.53 -5.93
C LEU A 115 0.93 10.22 -6.70
N LEU A 116 1.83 9.44 -6.10
CA LEU A 116 3.08 9.06 -6.76
C LEU A 116 2.84 8.17 -7.98
N ALA A 117 1.80 7.34 -7.95
CA ALA A 117 1.41 6.49 -9.07
C ALA A 117 1.02 7.29 -10.33
N VAL A 118 0.44 8.50 -10.17
CA VAL A 118 0.14 9.40 -11.28
C VAL A 118 1.38 9.72 -12.10
N PHE A 119 2.53 9.96 -11.45
CA PHE A 119 3.79 10.28 -12.13
C PHE A 119 4.46 9.08 -12.82
N ILE A 120 4.07 7.86 -12.45
CA ILE A 120 4.56 6.62 -13.06
C ILE A 120 3.64 6.17 -14.19
N ALA A 121 2.40 6.66 -14.22
CA ALA A 121 1.36 6.19 -15.11
C ALA A 121 1.67 6.48 -16.58
N PRO A 122 1.56 5.48 -17.46
CA PRO A 122 1.73 5.68 -18.88
C PRO A 122 0.52 6.40 -19.49
N ALA A 123 0.77 7.39 -20.33
CA ALA A 123 -0.27 8.11 -21.06
C ALA A 123 -0.74 7.30 -22.29
N VAL A 124 -1.38 6.15 -22.03
CA VAL A 124 -1.90 5.23 -23.04
C VAL A 124 -3.34 4.83 -22.71
N LEU A 125 -4.17 4.58 -23.74
CA LEU A 125 -5.54 4.11 -23.53
C LEU A 125 -5.61 2.67 -22.99
N ARG A 126 -4.64 1.82 -23.37
CA ARG A 126 -4.53 0.45 -22.86
C ARG A 126 -3.10 0.13 -22.48
N ASP A 127 -2.90 -0.09 -21.19
CA ASP A 127 -1.61 -0.48 -20.63
C ASP A 127 -1.38 -1.97 -20.86
N ARG A 128 -0.57 -2.29 -21.88
CA ARG A 128 -0.17 -3.65 -22.26
C ARG A 128 1.28 -3.87 -21.88
N LEU A 129 1.59 -5.05 -21.34
CA LEU A 129 2.96 -5.41 -20.94
C LEU A 129 3.98 -5.30 -22.10
N ARG A 130 3.55 -5.64 -23.33
CA ARG A 130 4.41 -5.60 -24.54
C ARG A 130 4.84 -4.20 -24.97
N THR A 131 4.08 -3.17 -24.64
CA THR A 131 4.33 -1.77 -25.04
C THR A 131 4.78 -0.91 -23.87
N ALA A 132 5.05 -1.52 -22.73
CA ALA A 132 5.40 -0.82 -21.52
C ALA A 132 6.78 -0.13 -21.64
N ALA A 133 6.83 1.19 -21.43
CA ALA A 133 8.06 1.95 -21.28
C ALA A 133 8.48 2.01 -19.81
N ASP A 134 9.75 2.24 -19.54
CA ASP A 134 10.21 2.43 -18.17
C ASP A 134 9.63 3.73 -17.58
N PRO A 135 9.25 3.72 -16.30
CA PRO A 135 8.79 4.92 -15.61
C PRO A 135 9.93 5.94 -15.41
N PRO A 136 9.60 7.22 -15.19
CA PRO A 136 10.60 8.23 -14.85
C PRO A 136 11.40 7.82 -13.61
N ARG A 137 12.72 7.94 -13.67
CA ARG A 137 13.62 7.54 -12.57
C ARG A 137 13.28 8.23 -11.26
N LEU A 138 12.96 9.52 -11.29
CA LEU A 138 12.58 10.30 -10.11
C LEU A 138 11.34 9.68 -9.42
N ALA A 139 10.33 9.32 -10.19
CA ALA A 139 9.11 8.72 -9.63
C ALA A 139 9.39 7.35 -8.99
N VAL A 140 10.29 6.54 -9.57
CA VAL A 140 10.76 5.28 -8.95
C VAL A 140 11.49 5.56 -7.63
N TRP A 141 12.36 6.56 -7.59
CA TRP A 141 13.06 6.96 -6.37
C TRP A 141 12.09 7.43 -5.27
N LEU A 142 11.06 8.19 -5.62
CA LEU A 142 10.03 8.63 -4.67
C LEU A 142 9.23 7.44 -4.10
N MET A 143 8.94 6.42 -4.93
CA MET A 143 8.32 5.18 -4.44
C MET A 143 9.23 4.39 -3.49
N TRP A 144 10.54 4.33 -3.78
CA TRP A 144 11.50 3.71 -2.87
C TRP A 144 11.61 4.49 -1.56
N TRP A 145 11.59 5.83 -1.65
CA TRP A 145 11.57 6.69 -0.47
C TRP A 145 10.31 6.49 0.37
N LEU A 146 9.14 6.37 -0.26
CA LEU A 146 7.89 6.08 0.44
C LEU A 146 7.97 4.75 1.20
N LEU A 147 8.44 3.69 0.55
CA LEU A 147 8.63 2.38 1.18
C LEU A 147 9.66 2.44 2.31
N PHE A 148 10.78 3.12 2.09
CA PHE A 148 11.82 3.31 3.10
C PHE A 148 11.25 4.02 4.33
N ARG A 149 10.60 5.17 4.13
CA ARG A 149 9.99 5.96 5.21
C ARG A 149 8.93 5.17 5.97
N LEU A 150 8.09 4.42 5.27
CA LEU A 150 7.06 3.57 5.89
C LEU A 150 7.68 2.54 6.83
N MET A 151 8.66 1.80 6.35
CA MET A 151 9.24 0.69 7.10
C MET A 151 10.12 1.18 8.26
N VAL A 152 11.03 2.12 7.99
CA VAL A 152 11.88 2.69 9.05
C VAL A 152 11.04 3.45 10.07
N GLY A 153 10.05 4.22 9.63
CA GLY A 153 9.12 4.93 10.51
C GLY A 153 8.35 3.97 11.41
N SER A 154 7.89 2.84 10.89
CA SER A 154 7.22 1.80 11.69
C SER A 154 8.14 1.26 12.80
N GLY A 155 9.39 0.92 12.48
CA GLY A 155 10.36 0.46 13.48
C GLY A 155 10.73 1.53 14.51
N VAL A 156 10.95 2.77 14.04
CA VAL A 156 11.30 3.90 14.93
C VAL A 156 10.16 4.22 15.89
N VAL A 157 8.92 4.29 15.42
CA VAL A 157 7.75 4.56 16.28
C VAL A 157 7.60 3.49 17.36
N LYS A 158 7.83 2.21 17.06
CA LYS A 158 7.79 1.13 18.06
C LYS A 158 8.81 1.33 19.18
N LEU A 159 10.02 1.77 18.83
CA LEU A 159 11.08 2.02 19.83
C LEU A 159 10.89 3.36 20.56
N ALA A 160 10.35 4.39 19.89
CA ALA A 160 10.20 5.72 20.44
C ALA A 160 8.86 5.92 21.19
N SER A 161 7.90 5.00 21.07
CA SER A 161 6.58 5.10 21.70
C SER A 161 6.59 5.07 23.22
N GLY A 162 7.71 4.62 23.85
CA GLY A 162 7.78 4.39 25.28
C GLY A 162 7.01 3.14 25.74
N ASP A 163 6.45 2.36 24.84
CA ASP A 163 5.76 1.11 25.16
C ASP A 163 6.78 0.06 25.65
N PRO A 164 6.69 -0.37 26.93
CA PRO A 164 7.64 -1.30 27.52
C PRO A 164 7.65 -2.68 26.84
N THR A 165 6.61 -3.04 26.10
CA THR A 165 6.53 -4.35 25.44
C THR A 165 7.53 -4.49 24.28
N TRP A 166 7.83 -3.38 23.58
CA TRP A 166 8.86 -3.37 22.52
C TRP A 166 10.26 -3.46 23.12
N HIS A 167 10.54 -2.72 24.19
CA HIS A 167 11.83 -2.78 24.90
C HIS A 167 12.05 -4.11 25.61
N GLY A 168 10.97 -4.69 26.18
CA GLY A 168 10.97 -6.01 26.80
C GLY A 168 10.93 -7.19 25.83
N LEU A 169 10.82 -6.91 24.52
CA LEU A 169 10.69 -7.92 23.44
C LEU A 169 9.49 -8.86 23.62
N THR A 170 8.43 -8.38 24.28
CA THR A 170 7.20 -9.14 24.53
C THR A 170 6.04 -8.69 23.64
N ALA A 171 6.26 -7.69 22.78
CA ALA A 171 5.21 -7.07 21.98
C ALA A 171 4.42 -8.07 21.13
N LEU A 172 5.06 -9.08 20.52
CA LEU A 172 4.36 -10.07 19.71
C LEU A 172 3.48 -10.99 20.54
N THR A 173 3.82 -11.29 21.79
CA THR A 173 2.96 -12.07 22.69
C THR A 173 1.63 -11.37 22.92
N PHE A 174 1.67 -10.06 23.24
CA PHE A 174 0.47 -9.24 23.38
C PHE A 174 -0.26 -9.06 22.04
N HIS A 175 0.50 -8.87 20.95
CA HIS A 175 -0.08 -8.71 19.62
C HIS A 175 -0.97 -9.90 19.22
N TYR A 176 -0.53 -11.13 19.47
CA TYR A 176 -1.31 -12.31 19.13
C TYR A 176 -2.59 -12.46 19.97
N GLU A 177 -2.59 -11.96 21.21
CA GLU A 177 -3.74 -12.00 22.12
C GLU A 177 -4.74 -10.87 21.86
N THR A 178 -4.24 -9.66 21.61
CA THR A 178 -5.07 -8.45 21.55
C THR A 178 -5.62 -8.14 20.17
N GLN A 179 -5.35 -8.98 19.17
CA GLN A 179 -5.94 -8.81 17.84
C GLN A 179 -7.48 -8.91 17.92
N PRO A 180 -8.23 -8.02 17.23
CA PRO A 180 -9.70 -8.02 17.26
C PRO A 180 -10.32 -9.37 16.86
N ILE A 181 -9.68 -10.06 15.92
CA ILE A 181 -10.07 -11.42 15.50
C ILE A 181 -8.78 -12.22 15.34
N PRO A 182 -8.30 -12.91 16.37
CA PRO A 182 -7.11 -13.75 16.28
C PRO A 182 -7.34 -14.89 15.29
N THR A 183 -6.33 -15.14 14.44
CA THR A 183 -6.35 -16.29 13.54
C THR A 183 -5.94 -17.55 14.28
N PRO A 184 -6.28 -18.76 13.78
CA PRO A 184 -5.73 -19.99 14.34
C PRO A 184 -4.20 -20.00 14.39
N VAL A 185 -3.54 -19.38 13.40
CA VAL A 185 -2.07 -19.27 13.36
C VAL A 185 -1.55 -18.36 14.47
N ALA A 186 -2.24 -17.25 14.77
CA ALA A 186 -1.89 -16.38 15.89
C ALA A 186 -1.97 -17.12 17.23
N TRP A 187 -3.01 -17.97 17.39
CA TRP A 187 -3.16 -18.80 18.59
C TRP A 187 -1.97 -19.74 18.77
N TYR A 188 -1.55 -20.45 17.74
CA TYR A 188 -0.36 -21.31 17.81
C TYR A 188 0.92 -20.51 18.06
N ALA A 189 1.08 -19.35 17.38
CA ALA A 189 2.25 -18.49 17.55
C ALA A 189 2.37 -17.94 18.99
N HIS A 190 1.23 -17.61 19.62
CA HIS A 190 1.19 -17.18 21.01
C HIS A 190 1.72 -18.26 21.97
N HIS A 191 1.42 -19.53 21.71
CA HIS A 191 1.81 -20.66 22.56
C HIS A 191 3.27 -21.14 22.35
N PHE A 192 4.03 -20.53 21.43
CA PHE A 192 5.44 -20.83 21.31
C PHE A 192 6.24 -20.37 22.56
N PRO A 193 7.37 -21.01 22.84
CA PRO A 193 8.22 -20.62 23.97
C PRO A 193 8.58 -19.13 23.96
N ALA A 194 8.70 -18.53 25.14
CA ALA A 194 8.97 -17.10 25.30
C ALA A 194 10.22 -16.64 24.53
N TRP A 195 11.27 -17.47 24.45
CA TRP A 195 12.47 -17.14 23.68
C TRP A 195 12.19 -16.98 22.18
N PHE A 196 11.25 -17.77 21.64
CA PHE A 196 10.86 -17.70 20.23
C PHE A 196 10.11 -16.38 19.95
N ASN A 197 9.13 -16.02 20.79
CA ASN A 197 8.38 -14.76 20.65
C ASN A 197 9.29 -13.54 20.80
N LYS A 198 10.24 -13.56 21.75
CA LYS A 198 11.26 -12.52 21.88
C LYS A 198 12.17 -12.44 20.66
N GLY A 199 12.68 -13.57 20.16
CA GLY A 199 13.49 -13.63 18.95
C GLY A 199 12.74 -13.11 17.73
N SER A 200 11.46 -13.47 17.58
CA SER A 200 10.59 -12.98 16.50
C SER A 200 10.41 -11.46 16.59
N THR A 201 10.25 -10.88 17.79
CA THR A 201 10.17 -9.42 17.98
C THR A 201 11.45 -8.72 17.52
N VAL A 202 12.63 -9.28 17.85
CA VAL A 202 13.92 -8.75 17.38
C VAL A 202 14.00 -8.81 15.85
N VAL A 203 13.58 -9.92 15.23
CA VAL A 203 13.59 -10.10 13.77
C VAL A 203 12.67 -9.09 13.10
N VAL A 204 11.47 -8.84 13.63
CA VAL A 204 10.54 -7.82 13.10
C VAL A 204 11.20 -6.45 13.12
N LEU A 205 11.75 -6.02 14.27
CA LEU A 205 12.43 -4.73 14.39
C LEU A 205 13.65 -4.64 13.46
N ALA A 206 14.44 -5.70 13.36
CA ALA A 206 15.60 -5.74 12.47
C ALA A 206 15.19 -5.61 10.99
N ILE A 207 14.12 -6.28 10.55
CA ILE A 207 13.63 -6.15 9.19
C ILE A 207 13.11 -4.73 8.94
N GLU A 208 12.33 -4.15 9.84
CA GLU A 208 11.76 -2.81 9.67
C GLU A 208 12.84 -1.72 9.65
N LEU A 209 13.86 -1.83 10.50
CA LEU A 209 14.89 -0.80 10.65
C LEU A 209 16.04 -0.94 9.63
N PHE A 210 16.44 -2.16 9.26
CA PHE A 210 17.66 -2.36 8.47
C PHE A 210 17.41 -2.80 7.03
N ALA A 211 16.38 -3.64 6.75
CA ALA A 211 16.13 -4.09 5.39
C ALA A 211 15.86 -2.94 4.40
N PRO A 212 15.17 -1.84 4.77
CA PRO A 212 14.91 -0.73 3.84
C PRO A 212 16.17 -0.06 3.30
N PHE A 213 17.28 -0.03 4.06
CA PHE A 213 18.55 0.54 3.57
C PHE A 213 19.12 -0.25 2.38
N SER A 214 18.82 -1.54 2.30
CA SER A 214 19.25 -2.40 1.20
C SER A 214 18.52 -2.12 -0.12
N ILE A 215 17.44 -1.32 -0.12
CA ILE A 215 16.70 -0.93 -1.33
C ILE A 215 17.59 -0.10 -2.28
N ILE A 216 18.52 0.68 -1.73
CA ILE A 216 19.46 1.51 -2.49
C ILE A 216 20.69 0.68 -2.93
N GLY A 217 20.87 -0.50 -2.37
CA GLY A 217 22.01 -1.37 -2.60
C GLY A 217 22.05 -2.09 -3.96
N PRO A 218 23.06 -2.94 -4.20
CA PRO A 218 23.17 -3.76 -5.38
C PRO A 218 22.00 -4.75 -5.49
N ARG A 219 21.78 -5.28 -6.71
CA ARG A 219 20.63 -6.13 -7.04
C ARG A 219 20.41 -7.30 -6.06
N ARG A 220 21.47 -7.91 -5.56
CA ARG A 220 21.37 -9.04 -4.60
C ARG A 220 20.79 -8.57 -3.26
N LEU A 221 21.28 -7.47 -2.72
CA LEU A 221 20.77 -6.91 -1.47
C LEU A 221 19.31 -6.45 -1.60
N ARG A 222 18.94 -5.84 -2.73
CA ARG A 222 17.53 -5.48 -3.02
C ARG A 222 16.62 -6.70 -3.06
N ALA A 223 17.07 -7.81 -3.65
CA ALA A 223 16.29 -9.04 -3.69
C ALA A 223 16.09 -9.64 -2.29
N ILE A 224 17.13 -9.61 -1.44
CA ILE A 224 17.04 -10.04 -0.04
C ILE A 224 16.06 -9.15 0.73
N ALA A 225 16.21 -7.81 0.63
CA ALA A 225 15.29 -6.87 1.27
C ALA A 225 13.85 -7.10 0.84
N PHE A 226 13.60 -7.28 -0.46
CA PHE A 226 12.28 -7.60 -0.98
C PHE A 226 11.72 -8.88 -0.35
N GLY A 227 12.51 -9.96 -0.32
CA GLY A 227 12.10 -11.22 0.31
C GLY A 227 11.76 -11.08 1.79
N LEU A 228 12.59 -10.35 2.55
CA LEU A 228 12.36 -10.09 3.98
C LEU A 228 11.08 -9.27 4.21
N LEU A 229 10.88 -8.19 3.44
CA LEU A 229 9.70 -7.33 3.57
C LEU A 229 8.42 -8.07 3.17
N VAL A 230 8.44 -8.85 2.09
CA VAL A 230 7.29 -9.67 1.69
C VAL A 230 6.98 -10.74 2.74
N CYS A 231 8.02 -11.41 3.26
CA CYS A 231 7.87 -12.41 4.32
C CYS A 231 7.23 -11.78 5.57
N LEU A 232 7.73 -10.63 6.03
CA LEU A 232 7.17 -9.91 7.16
C LEU A 232 5.70 -9.56 6.96
N GLN A 233 5.34 -8.98 5.81
CA GLN A 233 3.95 -8.62 5.52
C GLN A 233 3.04 -9.85 5.41
N SER A 234 3.53 -10.95 4.84
CA SER A 234 2.79 -12.20 4.77
C SER A 234 2.52 -12.78 6.16
N LEU A 235 3.51 -12.74 7.04
CA LEU A 235 3.35 -13.19 8.43
C LEU A 235 2.32 -12.33 9.17
N ILE A 236 2.36 -11.00 9.01
CA ILE A 236 1.36 -10.10 9.58
C ILE A 236 -0.05 -10.45 9.08
N VAL A 237 -0.23 -10.66 7.77
CA VAL A 237 -1.54 -11.01 7.20
C VAL A 237 -2.04 -12.37 7.72
N ILE A 238 -1.15 -13.36 7.87
CA ILE A 238 -1.51 -14.70 8.35
C ILE A 238 -1.85 -14.69 9.83
N THR A 239 -1.19 -13.88 10.64
CA THR A 239 -1.40 -13.81 12.09
C THR A 239 -2.45 -12.79 12.51
N SER A 240 -2.82 -11.83 11.65
CA SER A 240 -3.86 -10.84 11.94
C SER A 240 -4.99 -10.87 10.91
N ARG A 241 -6.23 -11.09 11.33
CA ARG A 241 -7.41 -10.79 10.50
C ARG A 241 -7.84 -9.34 10.76
N ARG A 242 -7.88 -8.59 9.70
CA ARG A 242 -8.48 -7.24 9.69
C ARG A 242 -9.84 -7.29 9.03
#